data_29fb784d661e471b9c02bdbcb303a7c2
#
_entry.id   29fb784d661e471b9c02bdbcb303a7c2
#
_cell.length_a   1.000
_cell.length_b   1.000
_cell.length_c   1.000
_cell.angle_alpha   90.00
_cell.angle_beta   90.00
_cell.angle_gamma   90.00
#
_symmetry.space_group_name_H-M   'P 1'
#
loop_
_entity.id
_entity.type
_entity.pdbx_description
1 polymer ?
#
loop_
_entity_poly.entity_id
_entity_poly.type
_entity_poly.pdbx_seq_one_letter_code
_entity_poly.pdbx_strand_id
1 'polypeptide(L)'
;SQCADSIFAFINAQDADIICLQEFYLKDLQKLKSYLASKMKGYRAEYYMFPSRNGAFGNVTLSRLPVTGKGKIKFEESANLAIYTDHKVGDCRFRVYNCHFESYNISFTGMVRALFNADTDVFAETGTKMKRSILRRPRQVDQVFSDIESCPVEAFVCGDFNDNPMSYTYYRMTRGRKDAFVESGEGFGATYSLLWPMLRIDYVMV
;
A
#
# COMPACT_ATOMS: atom_id res chain seq x y z
N SER A 1 -20.33 -1.42 7.53
CA SER A 1 -20.39 -0.21 8.39
C SER A 1 -20.48 1.01 7.48
N GLN A 2 -21.14 2.06 7.95
CA GLN A 2 -21.37 3.28 7.19
C GLN A 2 -20.11 3.86 6.54
N CYS A 3 -18.98 3.81 7.24
CA CYS A 3 -17.67 4.23 6.73
C CYS A 3 -17.19 3.38 5.53
N ALA A 4 -17.29 2.05 5.61
CA ALA A 4 -16.88 1.18 4.50
C ALA A 4 -17.76 1.38 3.26
N ASP A 5 -19.06 1.63 3.45
CA ASP A 5 -19.97 1.88 2.33
C ASP A 5 -19.65 3.20 1.62
N SER A 6 -19.27 4.24 2.37
CA SER A 6 -18.83 5.52 1.80
C SER A 6 -17.53 5.39 1.02
N ILE A 7 -16.56 4.59 1.52
CA ILE A 7 -15.31 4.31 0.83
C ILE A 7 -15.58 3.60 -0.50
N PHE A 8 -16.39 2.54 -0.50
CA PHE A 8 -16.71 1.84 -1.75
C PHE A 8 -17.52 2.69 -2.73
N ALA A 9 -18.40 3.56 -2.25
CA ALA A 9 -19.11 4.50 -3.09
C ALA A 9 -18.13 5.48 -3.77
N PHE A 10 -17.17 6.02 -3.00
CA PHE A 10 -16.11 6.88 -3.54
C PHE A 10 -15.25 6.14 -4.58
N ILE A 11 -14.77 4.94 -4.28
CA ILE A 11 -13.96 4.14 -5.20
C ILE A 11 -14.71 3.84 -6.49
N ASN A 12 -15.98 3.43 -6.41
CA ASN A 12 -16.79 3.17 -7.60
C ASN A 12 -16.99 4.43 -8.47
N ALA A 13 -17.08 5.61 -7.84
CA ALA A 13 -17.23 6.88 -8.55
C ALA A 13 -15.97 7.29 -9.34
N GLN A 14 -14.79 6.75 -9.01
CA GLN A 14 -13.54 7.01 -9.75
C GLN A 14 -13.48 6.25 -11.07
N ASP A 15 -14.30 5.25 -11.27
CA ASP A 15 -14.39 4.43 -12.50
C ASP A 15 -13.03 3.85 -12.98
N ALA A 16 -12.12 3.59 -12.05
CA ALA A 16 -10.78 3.10 -12.33
C ALA A 16 -10.79 1.61 -12.74
N ASP A 17 -9.98 1.23 -13.72
CA ASP A 17 -9.88 -0.17 -14.18
C ASP A 17 -9.17 -1.08 -13.16
N ILE A 18 -8.21 -0.52 -12.43
CA ILE A 18 -7.44 -1.23 -11.40
C ILE A 18 -7.38 -0.41 -10.12
N ILE A 19 -7.60 -1.05 -8.99
CA ILE A 19 -7.63 -0.44 -7.67
C ILE A 19 -6.75 -1.25 -6.73
N CYS A 20 -5.79 -0.60 -6.08
CA CYS A 20 -4.89 -1.19 -5.12
C CYS A 20 -5.28 -0.73 -3.71
N LEU A 21 -5.64 -1.66 -2.85
CA LEU A 21 -6.00 -1.39 -1.45
C LEU A 21 -4.95 -2.03 -0.54
N GLN A 22 -4.47 -1.26 0.44
CA GLN A 22 -3.60 -1.72 1.50
C GLN A 22 -4.36 -1.71 2.83
N GLU A 23 -3.89 -2.47 3.81
CA GLU A 23 -4.54 -2.63 5.12
C GLU A 23 -6.02 -3.02 5.07
N PHE A 24 -6.45 -3.65 3.96
CA PHE A 24 -7.83 -4.10 3.85
C PHE A 24 -8.12 -5.11 4.96
N TYR A 25 -9.12 -4.81 5.80
CA TYR A 25 -9.48 -5.62 6.96
C TYR A 25 -10.87 -6.23 6.79
N LEU A 26 -11.00 -7.51 7.13
CA LEU A 26 -12.28 -8.21 7.22
C LEU A 26 -12.29 -9.19 8.40
N LYS A 27 -13.40 -9.21 9.15
CA LYS A 27 -13.56 -10.15 10.28
C LYS A 27 -13.63 -11.59 9.84
N ASP A 28 -14.27 -11.88 8.72
CA ASP A 28 -14.50 -13.24 8.21
C ASP A 28 -13.85 -13.36 6.82
N LEU A 29 -12.65 -13.97 6.79
CA LEU A 29 -11.90 -14.15 5.56
C LEU A 29 -12.65 -15.02 4.52
N GLN A 30 -13.49 -15.96 4.96
CA GLN A 30 -14.25 -16.82 4.05
C GLN A 30 -15.27 -16.01 3.22
N LYS A 31 -15.73 -14.89 3.76
CA LYS A 31 -16.67 -13.98 3.08
C LYS A 31 -15.99 -12.93 2.20
N LEU A 32 -14.65 -12.87 2.16
CA LEU A 32 -13.93 -11.81 1.45
C LEU A 32 -14.35 -11.68 -0.02
N LYS A 33 -14.36 -12.79 -0.76
CA LYS A 33 -14.73 -12.79 -2.20
C LYS A 33 -16.15 -12.31 -2.42
N SER A 34 -17.12 -12.86 -1.68
CA SER A 34 -18.53 -12.48 -1.81
C SER A 34 -18.76 -11.03 -1.37
N TYR A 35 -18.10 -10.59 -0.30
CA TYR A 35 -18.16 -9.22 0.16
C TYR A 35 -17.65 -8.23 -0.90
N LEU A 36 -16.45 -8.47 -1.45
CA LEU A 36 -15.89 -7.62 -2.51
C LEU A 36 -16.76 -7.65 -3.77
N ALA A 37 -17.23 -8.81 -4.21
CA ALA A 37 -18.12 -8.91 -5.37
C ALA A 37 -19.44 -8.15 -5.17
N SER A 38 -19.97 -8.08 -3.94
CA SER A 38 -21.17 -7.31 -3.62
C SER A 38 -20.97 -5.80 -3.66
N LYS A 39 -19.75 -5.31 -3.34
CA LYS A 39 -19.40 -3.88 -3.27
C LYS A 39 -18.80 -3.36 -4.58
N MET A 40 -18.09 -4.20 -5.31
CA MET A 40 -17.28 -3.87 -6.49
C MET A 40 -17.70 -4.72 -7.69
N LYS A 41 -18.86 -4.39 -8.26
CA LYS A 41 -19.42 -5.13 -9.40
C LYS A 41 -18.52 -4.97 -10.63
N GLY A 42 -18.25 -6.09 -11.31
CA GLY A 42 -17.41 -6.12 -12.50
C GLY A 42 -15.91 -6.24 -12.24
N TYR A 43 -15.48 -6.19 -10.98
CA TYR A 43 -14.09 -6.38 -10.61
C TYR A 43 -13.80 -7.82 -10.19
N ARG A 44 -12.61 -8.28 -10.56
CA ARG A 44 -11.97 -9.46 -9.96
C ARG A 44 -11.06 -9.01 -8.83
N ALA A 45 -11.05 -9.76 -7.72
CA ALA A 45 -10.19 -9.49 -6.58
C ALA A 45 -9.05 -10.51 -6.50
N GLU A 46 -7.81 -10.01 -6.51
CA GLU A 46 -6.62 -10.75 -6.14
C GLU A 46 -6.07 -10.19 -4.84
N TYR A 47 -5.72 -11.05 -3.90
CA TYR A 47 -5.38 -10.62 -2.55
C TYR A 47 -4.42 -11.57 -1.84
N TYR A 48 -3.75 -11.02 -0.85
CA TYR A 48 -3.08 -11.78 0.19
C TYR A 48 -3.41 -11.18 1.56
N MET A 49 -3.91 -12.03 2.45
CA MET A 49 -4.38 -11.64 3.78
C MET A 49 -3.60 -12.38 4.85
N PHE A 50 -3.17 -11.66 5.87
CA PHE A 50 -2.61 -12.22 7.09
C PHE A 50 -3.72 -12.44 8.11
N PRO A 51 -3.79 -13.62 8.74
CA PRO A 51 -4.71 -13.83 9.84
C PRO A 51 -4.33 -12.95 11.04
N SER A 52 -5.33 -12.41 11.72
CA SER A 52 -5.19 -11.67 12.96
C SER A 52 -6.16 -12.24 14.01
N ARG A 53 -6.01 -11.81 15.27
CA ARG A 53 -6.85 -12.30 16.38
C ARG A 53 -8.36 -12.13 16.11
N ASN A 54 -8.76 -11.07 15.43
CA ASN A 54 -10.16 -10.69 15.24
C ASN A 54 -10.57 -10.65 13.75
N GLY A 55 -9.82 -11.30 12.85
CA GLY A 55 -10.10 -11.29 11.41
C GLY A 55 -8.85 -11.49 10.57
N ALA A 56 -8.80 -10.83 9.43
CA ALA A 56 -7.63 -10.83 8.55
C ALA A 56 -7.43 -9.45 7.92
N PHE A 57 -6.19 -9.11 7.63
CA PHE A 57 -5.83 -7.87 6.95
C PHE A 57 -4.75 -8.13 5.90
N GLY A 58 -4.66 -7.26 4.90
CA GLY A 58 -3.65 -7.41 3.85
C GLY A 58 -3.90 -6.51 2.66
N ASN A 59 -3.29 -6.88 1.53
CA ASN A 59 -3.44 -6.15 0.28
C ASN A 59 -4.46 -6.81 -0.62
N VAL A 60 -5.26 -5.97 -1.30
CA VAL A 60 -6.27 -6.39 -2.29
C VAL A 60 -6.07 -5.57 -3.56
N THR A 61 -5.94 -6.23 -4.69
CA THR A 61 -6.00 -5.61 -6.02
C THR A 61 -7.32 -5.99 -6.67
N LEU A 62 -8.11 -4.99 -7.03
CA LEU A 62 -9.36 -5.16 -7.78
C LEU A 62 -9.10 -4.76 -9.22
N SER A 63 -9.55 -5.56 -10.19
CA SER A 63 -9.35 -5.30 -11.60
C SER A 63 -10.57 -5.66 -12.43
N ARG A 64 -10.95 -4.79 -13.37
CA ARG A 64 -11.88 -5.08 -14.46
C ARG A 64 -11.17 -5.75 -15.62
N LEU A 65 -9.85 -5.55 -15.73
CA LEU A 65 -9.04 -6.10 -16.79
C LEU A 65 -8.71 -7.59 -16.54
N PRO A 66 -8.52 -8.38 -17.58
CA PRO A 66 -8.09 -9.76 -17.43
C PRO A 66 -6.78 -9.88 -16.65
N VAL A 67 -6.77 -10.70 -15.61
CA VAL A 67 -5.57 -11.06 -14.87
C VAL A 67 -4.99 -12.33 -15.48
N THR A 68 -3.78 -12.24 -16.05
CA THR A 68 -3.06 -13.34 -16.72
C THR A 68 -2.03 -14.01 -15.82
N GLY A 69 -1.58 -13.33 -14.79
CA GLY A 69 -0.64 -13.83 -13.79
C GLY A 69 -0.77 -13.07 -12.48
N LYS A 70 -0.25 -13.64 -11.40
CA LYS A 70 -0.23 -13.01 -10.08
C LYS A 70 0.86 -13.59 -9.21
N GLY A 71 1.30 -12.82 -8.24
CA GLY A 71 2.24 -13.28 -7.25
C GLY A 71 2.32 -12.38 -6.03
N LYS A 72 3.25 -12.70 -5.15
CA LYS A 72 3.47 -11.96 -3.91
C LYS A 72 4.94 -11.97 -3.53
N ILE A 73 5.36 -10.89 -2.92
CA ILE A 73 6.67 -10.71 -2.31
C ILE A 73 6.44 -10.51 -0.82
N LYS A 74 6.75 -11.54 -0.05
CA LYS A 74 6.65 -11.49 1.41
C LYS A 74 7.93 -10.94 1.99
N PHE A 75 7.79 -10.05 2.96
CA PHE A 75 8.92 -9.50 3.69
C PHE A 75 9.17 -10.31 4.96
N GLU A 76 10.44 -10.58 5.23
CA GLU A 76 10.84 -11.35 6.41
C GLU A 76 10.46 -10.62 7.70
N GLU A 77 9.92 -11.35 8.65
CA GLU A 77 9.47 -10.85 9.97
C GLU A 77 8.53 -9.62 9.88
N SER A 78 7.73 -9.49 8.84
CA SER A 78 6.80 -8.39 8.63
C SER A 78 5.41 -8.90 8.24
N ALA A 79 4.39 -8.19 8.67
CA ALA A 79 3.02 -8.36 8.18
C ALA A 79 2.71 -7.47 6.96
N ASN A 80 3.71 -6.73 6.48
CA ASN A 80 3.66 -5.99 5.24
C ASN A 80 4.09 -6.90 4.08
N LEU A 81 3.67 -6.57 2.87
CA LEU A 81 4.02 -7.31 1.65
C LEU A 81 3.77 -6.47 0.40
N ALA A 82 4.25 -6.96 -0.73
CA ALA A 82 3.74 -6.57 -2.03
C ALA A 82 3.02 -7.76 -2.68
N ILE A 83 1.94 -7.48 -3.39
CA ILE A 83 1.31 -8.41 -4.34
C ILE A 83 1.41 -7.82 -5.74
N TYR A 84 1.41 -8.65 -6.75
CA TYR A 84 1.32 -8.17 -8.13
C TYR A 84 0.29 -8.94 -8.94
N THR A 85 -0.21 -8.27 -9.98
CA THR A 85 -1.09 -8.84 -10.99
C THR A 85 -0.58 -8.49 -12.38
N ASP A 86 -0.55 -9.49 -13.26
CA ASP A 86 -0.20 -9.31 -14.67
C ASP A 86 -1.48 -9.14 -15.49
N HIS A 87 -1.44 -8.19 -16.40
CA HIS A 87 -2.57 -7.84 -17.25
C HIS A 87 -2.20 -7.87 -18.72
N LYS A 88 -3.22 -8.13 -19.56
CA LYS A 88 -3.11 -8.00 -21.00
C LYS A 88 -4.34 -7.27 -21.55
N VAL A 89 -4.07 -6.19 -22.29
CA VAL A 89 -5.11 -5.38 -22.98
C VAL A 89 -4.67 -5.22 -24.44
N GLY A 90 -5.37 -5.87 -25.35
CA GLY A 90 -4.90 -6.00 -26.73
C GLY A 90 -3.52 -6.67 -26.79
N ASP A 91 -2.54 -6.02 -27.37
CA ASP A 91 -1.15 -6.49 -27.41
C ASP A 91 -0.28 -5.98 -26.27
N CYS A 92 -0.78 -5.02 -25.47
CA CYS A 92 -0.07 -4.49 -24.33
C CYS A 92 -0.11 -5.45 -23.15
N ARG A 93 1.07 -5.72 -22.57
CA ARG A 93 1.22 -6.50 -21.34
C ARG A 93 1.89 -5.63 -20.29
N PHE A 94 1.38 -5.69 -19.07
CA PHE A 94 1.96 -4.94 -17.97
C PHE A 94 1.69 -5.63 -16.63
N ARG A 95 2.50 -5.28 -15.63
CA ARG A 95 2.37 -5.75 -14.25
C ARG A 95 2.03 -4.58 -13.34
N VAL A 96 1.12 -4.79 -12.41
CA VAL A 96 0.78 -3.82 -11.35
C VAL A 96 1.20 -4.40 -10.00
N TYR A 97 2.11 -3.71 -9.33
CA TYR A 97 2.51 -3.99 -7.97
C TYR A 97 1.65 -3.18 -7.00
N ASN A 98 1.10 -3.85 -6.01
CA ASN A 98 0.38 -3.26 -4.90
C ASN A 98 1.23 -3.45 -3.64
N CYS A 99 1.95 -2.41 -3.24
CA CYS A 99 2.96 -2.43 -2.20
C CYS A 99 2.44 -1.85 -0.89
N HIS A 100 2.82 -2.48 0.22
CA HIS A 100 2.69 -1.92 1.55
C HIS A 100 3.99 -2.18 2.31
N PHE A 101 4.80 -1.13 2.46
CA PHE A 101 6.09 -1.22 3.15
C PHE A 101 5.97 -0.97 4.65
N GLU A 102 7.02 -1.33 5.39
CA GLU A 102 7.08 -1.21 6.85
C GLU A 102 6.78 0.21 7.32
N SER A 103 5.78 0.34 8.20
CA SER A 103 5.41 1.60 8.86
C SER A 103 6.31 1.86 10.08
N TYR A 104 6.47 3.11 10.46
CA TYR A 104 7.13 3.46 11.72
C TYR A 104 6.34 2.97 12.95
N ASN A 105 5.05 2.64 12.79
CA ASN A 105 4.17 2.21 13.88
C ASN A 105 4.19 3.16 15.09
N ILE A 106 4.35 4.45 14.82
CA ILE A 106 4.39 5.50 15.83
C ILE A 106 3.00 6.09 15.98
N SER A 107 2.44 6.01 17.17
CA SER A 107 1.25 6.77 17.51
C SER A 107 1.64 8.24 17.74
N PHE A 108 1.29 9.12 16.82
CA PHE A 108 1.53 10.56 16.97
C PHE A 108 0.89 11.11 18.25
N THR A 109 -0.34 10.68 18.54
CA THR A 109 -1.03 11.06 19.77
C THR A 109 -0.32 10.52 21.02
N GLY A 110 0.23 9.30 20.95
CA GLY A 110 1.07 8.72 22.00
C GLY A 110 2.36 9.50 22.20
N MET A 111 3.01 9.91 21.12
CA MET A 111 4.25 10.71 21.18
C MET A 111 4.01 12.12 21.76
N VAL A 112 2.94 12.79 21.33
CA VAL A 112 2.57 14.10 21.89
C VAL A 112 2.26 13.98 23.38
N ARG A 113 1.51 12.94 23.78
CA ARG A 113 1.20 12.69 25.20
C ARG A 113 2.46 12.39 26.03
N ALA A 114 3.41 11.65 25.47
CA ALA A 114 4.69 11.38 26.11
C ALA A 114 5.53 12.64 26.29
N LEU A 115 5.52 13.55 25.32
CA LEU A 115 6.16 14.87 25.42
C LEU A 115 5.60 15.68 26.60
N PHE A 116 4.27 15.72 26.76
CA PHE A 116 3.64 16.46 27.87
C PHE A 116 3.88 15.80 29.22
N ASN A 117 4.02 14.49 29.28
CA ASN A 117 4.19 13.74 30.53
C ASN A 117 5.65 13.40 30.84
N ALA A 118 6.61 13.80 30.00
CA ALA A 118 8.03 13.44 30.07
C ALA A 118 8.27 11.93 30.23
N ASP A 119 7.51 11.12 29.47
CA ASP A 119 7.52 9.65 29.56
C ASP A 119 8.69 9.08 28.75
N THR A 120 9.78 8.78 29.45
CA THR A 120 11.02 8.25 28.84
C THR A 120 10.85 6.88 28.22
N ASP A 121 9.95 6.03 28.72
CA ASP A 121 9.75 4.67 28.23
C ASP A 121 9.06 4.68 26.86
N VAL A 122 8.08 5.57 26.68
CA VAL A 122 7.42 5.77 25.37
C VAL A 122 8.40 6.30 24.33
N PHE A 123 9.34 7.17 24.71
CA PHE A 123 10.39 7.65 23.82
C PHE A 123 11.35 6.52 23.40
N ALA A 124 11.78 5.69 24.36
CA ALA A 124 12.67 4.57 24.09
C ALA A 124 11.98 3.52 23.16
N GLU A 125 10.73 3.17 23.44
CA GLU A 125 9.94 2.28 22.60
C GLU A 125 9.75 2.84 21.19
N THR A 126 9.42 4.13 21.07
CA THR A 126 9.26 4.83 19.79
C THR A 126 10.56 4.82 19.00
N GLY A 127 11.71 5.10 19.65
CA GLY A 127 13.03 5.03 19.03
C GLY A 127 13.37 3.65 18.51
N THR A 128 13.02 2.60 19.26
CA THR A 128 13.23 1.20 18.86
C THR A 128 12.38 0.84 17.62
N LYS A 129 11.10 1.21 17.61
CA LYS A 129 10.21 1.00 16.46
C LYS A 129 10.72 1.73 15.21
N MET A 130 11.12 2.98 15.38
CA MET A 130 11.68 3.80 14.29
C MET A 130 12.95 3.17 13.72
N LYS A 131 13.90 2.77 14.58
CA LYS A 131 15.15 2.10 14.16
C LYS A 131 14.86 0.83 13.38
N ARG A 132 13.92 0.01 13.84
CA ARG A 132 13.50 -1.21 13.16
C ARG A 132 12.98 -0.91 11.75
N SER A 133 12.10 0.07 11.59
CA SER A 133 11.51 0.42 10.29
C SER A 133 12.55 1.01 9.35
N ILE A 134 13.46 1.86 9.84
CA ILE A 134 14.58 2.41 9.06
C ILE A 134 15.48 1.30 8.50
N LEU A 135 15.67 0.21 9.23
CA LEU A 135 16.51 -0.91 8.79
C LEU A 135 15.77 -1.89 7.85
N ARG A 136 14.46 -2.09 8.07
CA ARG A 136 13.68 -3.09 7.32
C ARG A 136 13.15 -2.58 6.00
N ARG A 137 12.62 -1.35 5.97
CA ARG A 137 12.00 -0.79 4.78
C ARG A 137 12.93 -0.75 3.57
N PRO A 138 14.19 -0.30 3.65
CA PRO A 138 15.09 -0.34 2.49
C PRO A 138 15.27 -1.75 1.91
N ARG A 139 15.34 -2.79 2.76
CA ARG A 139 15.44 -4.19 2.31
C ARG A 139 14.18 -4.65 1.58
N GLN A 140 13.00 -4.28 2.09
CA GLN A 140 11.72 -4.56 1.44
C GLN A 140 11.62 -3.87 0.08
N VAL A 141 12.05 -2.61 0.02
CA VAL A 141 12.10 -1.80 -1.20
C VAL A 141 13.04 -2.42 -2.22
N ASP A 142 14.25 -2.81 -1.83
CA ASP A 142 15.21 -3.45 -2.73
C ASP A 142 14.72 -4.80 -3.23
N GLN A 143 14.04 -5.58 -2.40
CA GLN A 143 13.45 -6.86 -2.80
C GLN A 143 12.37 -6.66 -3.88
N VAL A 144 11.46 -5.69 -3.71
CA VAL A 144 10.45 -5.37 -4.71
C VAL A 144 11.09 -4.79 -5.96
N PHE A 145 12.07 -3.90 -5.82
CA PHE A 145 12.76 -3.29 -6.95
C PHE A 145 13.51 -4.33 -7.80
N SER A 146 14.15 -5.31 -7.17
CA SER A 146 14.81 -6.41 -7.88
C SER A 146 13.81 -7.27 -8.69
N ASP A 147 12.62 -7.53 -8.14
CA ASP A 147 11.54 -8.22 -8.88
C ASP A 147 11.07 -7.39 -10.07
N ILE A 148 10.94 -6.05 -9.89
CA ILE A 148 10.57 -5.13 -10.96
C ILE A 148 11.63 -5.11 -12.07
N GLU A 149 12.92 -5.05 -11.74
CA GLU A 149 14.01 -5.06 -12.74
C GLU A 149 14.05 -6.35 -13.55
N SER A 150 13.61 -7.46 -12.96
CA SER A 150 13.52 -8.75 -13.66
C SER A 150 12.19 -8.95 -14.39
N CYS A 151 11.23 -8.04 -14.24
CA CYS A 151 9.93 -8.13 -14.88
C CYS A 151 10.06 -7.92 -16.41
N PRO A 152 9.57 -8.85 -17.23
CA PRO A 152 9.72 -8.76 -18.68
C PRO A 152 8.73 -7.79 -19.36
N VAL A 153 7.88 -7.15 -18.59
CA VAL A 153 6.83 -6.23 -19.08
C VAL A 153 6.85 -4.92 -18.29
N GLU A 154 6.18 -3.91 -18.81
CA GLU A 154 5.99 -2.63 -18.13
C GLU A 154 5.47 -2.82 -16.71
N ALA A 155 6.04 -2.11 -15.73
CA ALA A 155 5.70 -2.26 -14.32
C ALA A 155 5.17 -0.96 -13.72
N PHE A 156 3.91 -0.98 -13.31
CA PHE A 156 3.28 0.08 -12.51
C PHE A 156 3.39 -0.30 -11.03
N VAL A 157 3.74 0.67 -10.18
CA VAL A 157 3.88 0.44 -8.75
C VAL A 157 2.97 1.37 -7.98
N CYS A 158 2.03 0.81 -7.24
CA CYS A 158 1.08 1.56 -6.43
C CYS A 158 1.18 1.11 -4.97
N GLY A 159 0.90 2.01 -4.04
CA GLY A 159 0.70 1.58 -2.66
C GLY A 159 1.14 2.57 -1.60
N ASP A 160 1.01 2.12 -0.37
CA ASP A 160 1.51 2.81 0.82
C ASP A 160 2.99 2.48 1.01
N PHE A 161 3.84 3.46 0.72
CA PHE A 161 5.28 3.32 0.90
C PHE A 161 5.72 3.62 2.34
N ASN A 162 4.82 4.16 3.16
CA ASN A 162 5.09 4.57 4.53
C ASN A 162 6.31 5.51 4.66
N ASP A 163 6.62 6.25 3.60
CA ASP A 163 7.80 7.11 3.51
C ASP A 163 7.51 8.34 2.64
N ASN A 164 8.23 9.41 2.84
CA ASN A 164 8.02 10.68 2.16
C ASN A 164 8.82 10.79 0.84
N PRO A 165 8.56 11.82 -0.01
CA PRO A 165 9.24 11.99 -1.29
C PRO A 165 10.76 12.28 -1.23
N MET A 166 11.30 12.52 -0.04
CA MET A 166 12.74 12.75 0.16
C MET A 166 13.49 11.49 0.62
N SER A 167 12.80 10.35 0.66
CA SER A 167 13.31 9.10 1.21
C SER A 167 14.03 8.23 0.19
N TYR A 168 14.82 7.27 0.70
CA TYR A 168 15.39 6.17 -0.10
C TYR A 168 14.30 5.39 -0.84
N THR A 169 13.17 5.11 -0.18
CA THR A 169 12.04 4.38 -0.74
C THR A 169 11.52 5.06 -2.00
N TYR A 170 11.25 6.35 -1.91
CA TYR A 170 10.77 7.13 -3.06
C TYR A 170 11.79 7.18 -4.19
N TYR A 171 13.04 7.54 -3.87
CA TYR A 171 14.13 7.58 -4.85
C TYR A 171 14.29 6.25 -5.59
N ARG A 172 14.21 5.14 -4.85
CA ARG A 172 14.38 3.81 -5.44
C ARG A 172 13.22 3.42 -6.35
N MET A 173 11.98 3.70 -5.92
CA MET A 173 10.77 3.35 -6.67
C MET A 173 10.51 4.22 -7.89
N THR A 174 10.98 5.48 -7.90
CA THR A 174 10.89 6.36 -9.06
C THR A 174 11.95 6.07 -10.12
N ARG A 175 12.97 5.24 -9.83
CA ARG A 175 14.02 4.93 -10.79
C ARG A 175 13.44 4.22 -12.03
N GLY A 176 13.50 4.92 -13.18
CA GLY A 176 12.94 4.45 -14.45
C GLY A 176 11.42 4.58 -14.55
N ARG A 177 10.77 5.29 -13.61
CA ARG A 177 9.33 5.55 -13.57
C ARG A 177 9.05 7.00 -13.23
N LYS A 178 7.84 7.43 -13.51
CA LYS A 178 7.34 8.75 -13.16
C LYS A 178 6.34 8.63 -12.01
N ASP A 179 6.37 9.58 -11.10
CA ASP A 179 5.34 9.72 -10.08
C ASP A 179 4.11 10.39 -10.70
N ALA A 180 2.99 9.69 -10.76
CA ALA A 180 1.77 10.17 -11.39
C ALA A 180 1.25 11.47 -10.78
N PHE A 181 1.43 11.67 -9.47
CA PHE A 181 1.06 12.93 -8.82
C PHE A 181 1.96 14.08 -9.26
N VAL A 182 3.26 13.86 -9.41
CA VAL A 182 4.20 14.91 -9.88
C VAL A 182 3.91 15.29 -11.33
N GLU A 183 3.52 14.32 -12.16
CA GLU A 183 3.23 14.57 -13.59
C GLU A 183 1.87 15.25 -13.81
N SER A 184 0.85 14.95 -13.02
CA SER A 184 -0.53 15.34 -13.32
C SER A 184 -1.39 15.70 -12.11
N GLY A 185 -0.83 15.67 -10.90
CA GLY A 185 -1.55 16.00 -9.67
C GLY A 185 -1.66 17.50 -9.43
N GLU A 186 -2.60 17.87 -8.59
CA GLU A 186 -2.80 19.25 -8.15
C GLU A 186 -2.77 19.34 -6.62
N GLY A 187 -2.38 20.50 -6.08
CA GLY A 187 -2.34 20.77 -4.65
C GLY A 187 -1.16 20.15 -3.93
N PHE A 188 -1.33 19.82 -2.64
CA PHE A 188 -0.25 19.36 -1.78
C PHE A 188 0.06 17.86 -1.86
N GLY A 189 -0.85 17.06 -2.41
CA GLY A 189 -0.70 15.61 -2.56
C GLY A 189 -0.60 14.82 -1.26
N ALA A 190 -0.91 15.42 -0.12
CA ALA A 190 -0.83 14.75 1.17
C ALA A 190 -1.86 13.61 1.27
N THR A 191 -1.40 12.43 1.69
CA THR A 191 -2.24 11.24 1.83
C THR A 191 -2.35 10.77 3.27
N TYR A 192 -1.44 11.22 4.16
CA TYR A 192 -1.47 10.87 5.58
C TYR A 192 -2.27 11.90 6.40
N SER A 193 -3.46 11.51 6.84
CA SER A 193 -4.45 12.40 7.44
C SER A 193 -4.00 13.07 8.76
N LEU A 194 -3.17 12.38 9.58
CA LEU A 194 -2.70 12.92 10.86
C LEU A 194 -1.73 14.09 10.72
N LEU A 195 -0.99 14.15 9.61
CA LEU A 195 -0.02 15.22 9.32
C LEU A 195 -0.38 15.99 8.04
N TRP A 196 -1.68 16.01 7.71
CA TRP A 196 -2.16 16.80 6.58
C TRP A 196 -1.92 18.31 6.83
N PRO A 197 -1.46 19.09 5.85
CA PRO A 197 -1.22 18.74 4.44
C PRO A 197 0.25 18.36 4.13
N MET A 198 1.03 17.90 5.08
CA MET A 198 2.49 17.86 5.00
C MET A 198 3.08 16.53 4.53
N LEU A 199 2.34 15.41 4.66
CA LEU A 199 2.93 14.10 4.44
C LEU A 199 2.19 13.30 3.38
N ARG A 200 2.89 12.97 2.29
CA ARG A 200 2.49 12.03 1.27
C ARG A 200 3.27 10.73 1.45
N ILE A 201 2.57 9.63 1.60
CA ILE A 201 3.14 8.28 1.79
C ILE A 201 2.59 7.26 0.81
N ASP A 202 1.50 7.59 0.11
CA ASP A 202 0.91 6.77 -0.93
C ASP A 202 1.30 7.30 -2.31
N TYR A 203 1.61 6.37 -3.22
CA TYR A 203 2.15 6.69 -4.53
C TYR A 203 1.59 5.81 -5.63
N VAL A 204 1.61 6.37 -6.84
CA VAL A 204 1.40 5.66 -8.10
C VAL A 204 2.58 6.01 -9.01
N MET A 205 3.41 5.01 -9.32
CA MET A 205 4.55 5.11 -10.22
C MET A 205 4.22 4.45 -11.55
N VAL A 206 4.41 5.20 -12.63
CA VAL A 206 4.09 4.81 -14.01
C VAL A 206 5.29 4.92 -14.93
#